data_2e4de4bb2ac6716abf27365bb5da242c
#
_entry.id   2e4de4bb2ac6716abf27365bb5da242c
#
_cell.length_a   1.000
_cell.length_b   1.000
_cell.length_c   1.000
_cell.angle_alpha   90.00
_cell.angle_beta   90.00
_cell.angle_gamma   90.00
#
_symmetry.space_group_name_H-M   'P 1'
#
loop_
_entity.id
_entity.type
_entity.pdbx_description
1 polymer ?
#
loop_
_entity_poly.entity_id
_entity_poly.type
_entity_poly.pdbx_seq_one_letter_code
_entity_poly.pdbx_strand_id
1 'polypeptide(L)'
;MISVIVPVYNVERYLEECLNSIQQQSYTDIEVILVNDGSTDHSKMICERYCEEDSRFYFLNQTNQGQSVARNVGVAASKGEFIAFVDSDDIIQKNYLEKLMQYMTEEVDIVESNFTVSKKDFLVENSKETTILFEGNSNEAVKIFPNHVLSVNPVTKLYRREIVESLPYPEGLIFEDIYCGIGMLKYIRKIIKIDYIGYYYRQHQASTMHQDFSTKKLDVFTVCDKLVELYSDREELLPYIGSFLVHKATMHYQGDIKKGNPYATFYNQKLAEYVNLTKKNPELARNTRFIKLYDICPKYYNSVIFPIYHFLWKLKNGVKEVEVEE
;
A
#
# COMPACT_ATOMS: atom_id res chain seq x y z
N MET A 1 -21.16 10.24 1.61
CA MET A 1 -20.02 11.19 1.57
C MET A 1 -18.70 10.44 1.70
N ILE A 2 -17.68 10.81 0.90
CA ILE A 2 -16.31 10.25 0.99
C ILE A 2 -15.41 11.29 1.67
N SER A 3 -14.60 10.87 2.65
CA SER A 3 -13.51 11.67 3.19
C SER A 3 -12.21 11.29 2.49
N VAL A 4 -11.62 12.23 1.76
CA VAL A 4 -10.32 12.08 1.11
C VAL A 4 -9.25 12.60 2.06
N ILE A 5 -8.36 11.73 2.52
CA ILE A 5 -7.31 12.07 3.48
C ILE A 5 -5.99 12.18 2.76
N VAL A 6 -5.34 13.34 2.88
CA VAL A 6 -4.10 13.69 2.20
C VAL A 6 -3.03 14.06 3.23
N PRO A 7 -2.13 13.13 3.59
CA PRO A 7 -0.94 13.46 4.38
C PRO A 7 0.01 14.34 3.56
N VAL A 8 0.50 15.44 4.14
CA VAL A 8 1.35 16.40 3.43
C VAL A 8 2.64 16.63 4.23
N TYR A 9 3.80 16.39 3.60
CA TYR A 9 5.10 16.70 4.19
C TYR A 9 6.16 16.98 3.13
N ASN A 10 6.58 18.26 3.00
CA ASN A 10 7.65 18.72 2.10
C ASN A 10 7.45 18.26 0.63
N VAL A 11 6.30 18.59 0.03
CA VAL A 11 5.89 18.19 -1.32
C VAL A 11 5.42 19.37 -2.19
N GLU A 12 5.88 20.59 -1.91
CA GLU A 12 5.46 21.81 -2.61
C GLU A 12 5.48 21.69 -4.13
N ARG A 13 6.43 20.91 -4.68
CA ARG A 13 6.61 20.70 -6.13
C ARG A 13 5.44 19.96 -6.78
N TYR A 14 4.76 19.08 -6.06
CA TYR A 14 3.76 18.15 -6.60
C TYR A 14 2.34 18.42 -6.09
N LEU A 15 2.24 19.09 -4.94
CA LEU A 15 1.01 19.22 -4.17
C LEU A 15 -0.12 19.88 -4.95
N GLU A 16 0.15 20.92 -5.75
CA GLU A 16 -0.88 21.60 -6.53
C GLU A 16 -1.53 20.67 -7.55
N GLU A 17 -0.73 19.84 -8.26
CA GLU A 17 -1.24 18.89 -9.23
C GLU A 17 -2.11 17.82 -8.56
N CYS A 18 -1.70 17.35 -7.39
CA CYS A 18 -2.46 16.43 -6.54
C CYS A 18 -3.81 17.04 -6.14
N LEU A 19 -3.81 18.21 -5.49
CA LEU A 19 -5.02 18.84 -4.96
C LEU A 19 -5.98 19.24 -6.08
N ASN A 20 -5.48 19.71 -7.23
CA ASN A 20 -6.30 19.95 -8.42
C ASN A 20 -7.02 18.69 -8.89
N SER A 21 -6.36 17.53 -8.88
CA SER A 21 -6.96 16.27 -9.30
C SER A 21 -8.09 15.82 -8.35
N ILE A 22 -7.97 16.13 -7.07
CA ILE A 22 -9.01 15.87 -6.07
C ILE A 22 -10.16 16.88 -6.20
N GLN A 23 -9.86 18.16 -6.37
CA GLN A 23 -10.86 19.23 -6.52
C GLN A 23 -11.77 18.99 -7.73
N GLN A 24 -11.22 18.44 -8.82
CA GLN A 24 -11.91 18.18 -10.08
C GLN A 24 -12.68 16.85 -10.15
N GLN A 25 -12.80 16.12 -9.04
CA GLN A 25 -13.52 14.84 -9.03
C GLN A 25 -14.98 15.01 -9.48
N SER A 26 -15.46 14.07 -10.31
CA SER A 26 -16.87 14.02 -10.76
C SER A 26 -17.82 13.66 -9.63
N TYR A 27 -17.37 12.87 -8.66
CA TYR A 27 -18.11 12.60 -7.43
C TYR A 27 -17.93 13.77 -6.45
N THR A 28 -18.98 14.56 -6.25
CA THR A 28 -18.91 15.85 -5.53
C THR A 28 -19.21 15.79 -4.04
N ASP A 29 -19.85 14.71 -3.56
CA ASP A 29 -20.14 14.51 -2.13
C ASP A 29 -18.90 14.03 -1.36
N ILE A 30 -17.90 14.93 -1.30
CA ILE A 30 -16.60 14.69 -0.66
C ILE A 30 -16.28 15.78 0.36
N GLU A 31 -15.48 15.41 1.36
CA GLU A 31 -14.64 16.32 2.15
C GLU A 31 -13.17 15.91 1.95
N VAL A 32 -12.27 16.88 2.00
CA VAL A 32 -10.82 16.67 1.81
C VAL A 32 -10.09 17.13 3.06
N ILE A 33 -9.41 16.22 3.76
CA ILE A 33 -8.69 16.52 4.98
C ILE A 33 -7.19 16.56 4.67
N LEU A 34 -6.63 17.77 4.58
CA LEU A 34 -5.21 18.01 4.37
C LEU A 34 -4.50 17.99 5.73
N VAL A 35 -3.64 17.01 5.98
CA VAL A 35 -2.90 16.91 7.24
C VAL A 35 -1.44 17.26 7.00
N ASN A 36 -1.06 18.51 7.27
CA ASN A 36 0.33 18.96 7.19
C ASN A 36 1.12 18.42 8.39
N ASP A 37 2.04 17.51 8.11
CA ASP A 37 2.89 16.86 9.10
C ASP A 37 4.20 17.64 9.35
N GLY A 38 4.08 18.96 9.56
CA GLY A 38 5.21 19.81 9.92
C GLY A 38 6.12 20.16 8.74
N SER A 39 5.56 20.41 7.55
CA SER A 39 6.34 20.86 6.38
C SER A 39 7.10 22.13 6.64
N THR A 40 8.31 22.22 6.09
CA THR A 40 9.23 23.37 6.18
C THR A 40 9.35 24.13 4.85
N ASP A 41 8.75 23.61 3.79
CA ASP A 41 8.60 24.23 2.46
C ASP A 41 7.26 24.98 2.32
N HIS A 42 6.87 25.34 1.10
CA HIS A 42 5.61 26.08 0.85
C HIS A 42 4.36 25.17 0.87
N SER A 43 4.46 23.87 1.17
CA SER A 43 3.32 22.96 1.18
C SER A 43 2.19 23.44 2.10
N LYS A 44 2.53 23.99 3.27
CA LYS A 44 1.53 24.56 4.20
C LYS A 44 0.71 25.68 3.56
N MET A 45 1.37 26.62 2.90
CA MET A 45 0.72 27.78 2.25
C MET A 45 -0.19 27.32 1.10
N ILE A 46 0.22 26.29 0.36
CA ILE A 46 -0.59 25.70 -0.72
C ILE A 46 -1.89 25.11 -0.12
N CYS A 47 -1.77 24.32 0.97
CA CYS A 47 -2.96 23.75 1.64
C CYS A 47 -3.93 24.83 2.13
N GLU A 48 -3.43 25.88 2.79
CA GLU A 48 -4.25 26.98 3.31
C GLU A 48 -5.02 27.67 2.17
N ARG A 49 -4.38 27.92 1.02
CA ARG A 49 -5.02 28.49 -0.15
C ARG A 49 -6.18 27.64 -0.67
N TYR A 50 -6.00 26.33 -0.81
CA TYR A 50 -7.08 25.42 -1.27
C TYR A 50 -8.28 25.41 -0.33
N CYS A 51 -8.04 25.52 0.98
CA CYS A 51 -9.12 25.63 1.97
C CYS A 51 -9.88 26.96 1.88
N GLU A 52 -9.23 28.05 1.46
CA GLU A 52 -9.89 29.35 1.20
C GLU A 52 -10.72 29.32 -0.10
N GLU A 53 -10.26 28.60 -1.12
CA GLU A 53 -10.87 28.54 -2.44
C GLU A 53 -12.03 27.53 -2.55
N ASP A 54 -12.02 26.44 -1.76
CA ASP A 54 -13.01 25.36 -1.84
C ASP A 54 -13.43 24.87 -0.45
N SER A 55 -14.68 25.09 -0.09
CA SER A 55 -15.24 24.76 1.23
C SER A 55 -15.24 23.27 1.59
N ARG A 56 -14.94 22.39 0.63
CA ARG A 56 -14.81 20.95 0.87
C ARG A 56 -13.44 20.59 1.49
N PHE A 57 -12.46 21.50 1.44
CA PHE A 57 -11.10 21.28 1.95
C PHE A 57 -10.98 21.77 3.38
N TYR A 58 -10.37 20.96 4.22
CA TYR A 58 -10.10 21.24 5.64
C TYR A 58 -8.62 21.03 5.92
N PHE A 59 -8.00 21.94 6.65
CA PHE A 59 -6.59 21.93 6.96
C PHE A 59 -6.33 21.60 8.43
N LEU A 60 -5.45 20.62 8.66
CA LEU A 60 -4.91 20.28 9.97
C LEU A 60 -3.40 20.44 9.95
N ASN A 61 -2.84 21.02 11.00
CA ASN A 61 -1.39 21.22 11.12
C ASN A 61 -0.87 20.58 12.40
N GLN A 62 0.16 19.74 12.27
CA GLN A 62 0.83 19.10 13.39
C GLN A 62 2.35 19.22 13.26
N THR A 63 3.09 18.94 14.34
CA THR A 63 4.53 18.69 14.27
C THR A 63 4.77 17.34 13.59
N ASN A 64 5.90 17.19 12.89
CA ASN A 64 6.21 15.95 12.17
C ASN A 64 6.20 14.73 13.12
N GLN A 65 5.31 13.77 12.84
CA GLN A 65 5.14 12.52 13.56
C GLN A 65 5.07 11.32 12.60
N GLY A 66 5.19 11.58 11.31
CA GLY A 66 5.19 10.56 10.25
C GLY A 66 3.81 10.27 9.66
N GLN A 67 3.83 9.65 8.49
CA GLN A 67 2.68 9.41 7.63
C GLN A 67 1.55 8.61 8.32
N SER A 68 1.89 7.64 9.17
CA SER A 68 0.92 6.86 9.96
C SER A 68 0.07 7.77 10.85
N VAL A 69 0.72 8.65 11.63
CA VAL A 69 0.01 9.58 12.51
C VAL A 69 -0.84 10.56 11.70
N ALA A 70 -0.29 11.10 10.61
CA ALA A 70 -1.04 12.00 9.74
C ALA A 70 -2.31 11.34 9.16
N ARG A 71 -2.24 10.08 8.71
CA ARG A 71 -3.43 9.32 8.27
C ARG A 71 -4.43 9.12 9.40
N ASN A 72 -3.97 8.70 10.60
CA ASN A 72 -4.84 8.50 11.76
C ASN A 72 -5.55 9.79 12.18
N VAL A 73 -4.83 10.91 12.22
CA VAL A 73 -5.39 12.24 12.54
C VAL A 73 -6.42 12.66 11.49
N GLY A 74 -6.14 12.42 10.20
CA GLY A 74 -7.09 12.68 9.12
C GLY A 74 -8.37 11.86 9.25
N VAL A 75 -8.27 10.56 9.56
CA VAL A 75 -9.43 9.69 9.81
C VAL A 75 -10.24 10.19 11.01
N ALA A 76 -9.59 10.50 12.11
CA ALA A 76 -10.26 10.97 13.33
C ALA A 76 -11.00 12.31 13.14
N ALA A 77 -10.52 13.20 12.29
CA ALA A 77 -11.13 14.49 11.99
C ALA A 77 -12.24 14.41 10.93
N SER A 78 -12.28 13.36 10.14
CA SER A 78 -13.18 13.22 9.00
C SER A 78 -14.57 12.70 9.42
N LYS A 79 -15.61 12.92 8.57
CA LYS A 79 -17.03 12.62 8.86
C LYS A 79 -17.69 11.68 7.85
N GLY A 80 -17.05 11.45 6.69
CA GLY A 80 -17.61 10.63 5.60
C GLY A 80 -17.77 9.17 6.04
N GLU A 81 -18.75 8.50 5.50
CA GLU A 81 -19.00 7.05 5.68
C GLU A 81 -17.88 6.24 5.01
N PHE A 82 -17.26 6.81 3.99
CA PHE A 82 -16.19 6.17 3.24
C PHE A 82 -14.89 6.98 3.35
N ILE A 83 -13.76 6.27 3.34
CA ILE A 83 -12.42 6.84 3.41
C ILE A 83 -11.64 6.50 2.14
N ALA A 84 -11.01 7.50 1.55
CA ALA A 84 -10.00 7.33 0.51
C ALA A 84 -8.72 8.03 0.93
N PHE A 85 -7.56 7.39 0.74
CA PHE A 85 -6.26 8.03 0.94
C PHE A 85 -5.68 8.43 -0.41
N VAL A 86 -5.06 9.61 -0.46
CA VAL A 86 -4.30 10.07 -1.62
C VAL A 86 -2.96 10.62 -1.10
N ASP A 87 -1.85 10.10 -1.60
CA ASP A 87 -0.54 10.64 -1.26
C ASP A 87 -0.34 11.97 -1.99
N SER A 88 0.25 12.95 -1.32
CA SER A 88 0.28 14.36 -1.74
C SER A 88 1.16 14.65 -2.96
N ASP A 89 1.92 13.67 -3.44
CA ASP A 89 2.74 13.70 -4.65
C ASP A 89 2.10 12.97 -5.85
N ASP A 90 0.94 12.32 -5.67
CA ASP A 90 0.23 11.51 -6.65
C ASP A 90 -0.94 12.25 -7.33
N ILE A 91 -1.54 11.61 -8.34
CA ILE A 91 -2.67 12.17 -9.10
C ILE A 91 -3.75 11.11 -9.27
N ILE A 92 -5.03 11.52 -9.18
CA ILE A 92 -6.17 10.67 -9.46
C ILE A 92 -6.95 11.13 -10.70
N GLN A 93 -7.51 10.17 -11.46
CA GLN A 93 -8.38 10.46 -12.61
C GLN A 93 -9.66 11.17 -12.15
N LYS A 94 -10.19 12.05 -13.00
CA LYS A 94 -11.39 12.86 -12.72
C LYS A 94 -12.59 12.05 -12.22
N ASN A 95 -12.76 10.83 -12.69
CA ASN A 95 -13.87 9.93 -12.31
C ASN A 95 -13.46 8.84 -11.32
N TYR A 96 -12.29 8.98 -10.65
CA TYR A 96 -11.71 7.96 -9.78
C TYR A 96 -12.65 7.57 -8.63
N LEU A 97 -13.08 8.53 -7.83
CA LEU A 97 -13.95 8.29 -6.67
C LEU A 97 -15.33 7.79 -7.11
N GLU A 98 -15.88 8.28 -8.20
CA GLU A 98 -17.13 7.81 -8.77
C GLU A 98 -17.04 6.34 -9.20
N LYS A 99 -15.95 5.96 -9.85
CA LYS A 99 -15.70 4.58 -10.27
C LYS A 99 -15.62 3.62 -9.08
N LEU A 100 -14.94 3.99 -8.01
CA LEU A 100 -14.89 3.16 -6.80
C LEU A 100 -16.27 3.07 -6.14
N MET A 101 -17.00 4.18 -6.04
CA MET A 101 -18.35 4.21 -5.45
C MET A 101 -19.36 3.33 -6.19
N GLN A 102 -19.25 3.16 -7.51
CA GLN A 102 -20.14 2.30 -8.29
C GLN A 102 -20.14 0.83 -7.81
N TYR A 103 -19.04 0.37 -7.19
CA TYR A 103 -18.91 -0.99 -6.68
C TYR A 103 -19.07 -1.10 -5.16
N MET A 104 -19.27 0.03 -4.46
CA MET A 104 -19.44 0.09 -3.00
C MET A 104 -20.92 -0.17 -2.62
N THR A 105 -21.30 -1.44 -2.61
CA THR A 105 -22.64 -1.86 -2.15
C THR A 105 -22.70 -2.00 -0.62
N GLU A 106 -23.87 -2.29 -0.05
CA GLU A 106 -24.04 -2.48 1.40
C GLU A 106 -23.12 -3.57 1.99
N GLU A 107 -22.83 -4.61 1.22
CA GLU A 107 -22.02 -5.75 1.67
C GLU A 107 -20.52 -5.54 1.43
N VAL A 108 -20.12 -4.57 0.61
CA VAL A 108 -18.75 -4.33 0.23
C VAL A 108 -18.09 -3.32 1.18
N ASP A 109 -16.98 -3.69 1.74
CA ASP A 109 -16.24 -2.89 2.71
C ASP A 109 -15.01 -2.22 2.11
N ILE A 110 -14.44 -2.81 1.04
CA ILE A 110 -13.31 -2.26 0.30
C ILE A 110 -13.54 -2.42 -1.20
N VAL A 111 -13.31 -1.36 -1.96
CA VAL A 111 -13.16 -1.42 -3.41
C VAL A 111 -11.75 -0.98 -3.77
N GLU A 112 -11.03 -1.81 -4.51
CA GLU A 112 -9.64 -1.55 -4.92
C GLU A 112 -9.56 -1.39 -6.44
N SER A 113 -8.85 -0.35 -6.91
CA SER A 113 -8.49 -0.13 -8.31
C SER A 113 -7.06 -0.54 -8.61
N ASN A 114 -6.66 -0.45 -9.88
CA ASN A 114 -5.26 -0.49 -10.28
C ASN A 114 -4.64 0.91 -10.24
N PHE A 115 -3.30 0.95 -10.29
CA PHE A 115 -2.52 2.17 -10.45
C PHE A 115 -1.51 2.00 -11.58
N THR A 116 -0.93 3.11 -12.03
CA THR A 116 0.20 3.11 -12.95
C THR A 116 1.30 4.03 -12.45
N VAL A 117 2.53 3.74 -12.83
CA VAL A 117 3.71 4.60 -12.64
C VAL A 117 4.09 5.30 -13.94
N SER A 118 3.38 5.02 -15.03
CA SER A 118 3.56 5.63 -16.35
C SER A 118 2.56 6.77 -16.54
N LYS A 119 3.06 8.01 -16.61
CA LYS A 119 2.21 9.19 -16.88
C LYS A 119 1.48 9.08 -18.23
N LYS A 120 2.13 8.44 -19.22
CA LYS A 120 1.53 8.20 -20.54
C LYS A 120 0.32 7.27 -20.44
N ASP A 121 0.43 6.17 -19.67
CA ASP A 121 -0.65 5.20 -19.54
C ASP A 121 -1.81 5.78 -18.69
N PHE A 122 -1.49 6.67 -17.73
CA PHE A 122 -2.46 7.38 -16.93
C PHE A 122 -3.30 8.37 -17.75
N LEU A 123 -2.68 9.05 -18.73
CA LEU A 123 -3.36 10.03 -19.58
C LEU A 123 -4.25 9.40 -20.66
N VAL A 124 -4.16 8.08 -20.87
CA VAL A 124 -5.08 7.37 -21.78
C VAL A 124 -6.44 7.25 -21.11
N GLU A 125 -7.45 7.86 -21.72
CA GLU A 125 -8.82 7.75 -21.24
C GLU A 125 -9.25 6.29 -21.19
N ASN A 126 -9.65 5.80 -20.01
CA ASN A 126 -10.15 4.44 -19.82
C ASN A 126 -11.53 4.29 -20.49
N SER A 127 -11.54 4.14 -21.81
CA SER A 127 -12.76 3.93 -22.60
C SER A 127 -13.33 2.51 -22.51
N LYS A 128 -12.60 1.58 -21.89
CA LYS A 128 -13.03 0.21 -21.69
C LYS A 128 -14.01 0.09 -20.53
N GLU A 129 -14.97 -0.82 -20.69
CA GLU A 129 -15.84 -1.24 -19.60
C GLU A 129 -14.99 -1.81 -18.44
N THR A 130 -15.24 -1.30 -17.23
CA THR A 130 -14.53 -1.75 -16.04
C THR A 130 -15.01 -3.14 -15.63
N THR A 131 -14.10 -4.09 -15.50
CA THR A 131 -14.41 -5.47 -15.09
C THR A 131 -13.96 -5.74 -13.65
N ILE A 132 -14.59 -6.72 -13.00
CA ILE A 132 -14.16 -7.21 -11.69
C ILE A 132 -13.04 -8.23 -11.90
N LEU A 133 -11.87 -7.97 -11.31
CA LEU A 133 -10.72 -8.88 -11.33
C LEU A 133 -10.76 -9.88 -10.17
N PHE A 134 -11.31 -9.46 -9.03
CA PHE A 134 -11.48 -10.29 -7.85
C PHE A 134 -12.66 -9.78 -7.02
N GLU A 135 -13.42 -10.70 -6.47
CA GLU A 135 -14.45 -10.46 -5.46
C GLU A 135 -14.37 -11.59 -4.44
N GLY A 136 -14.34 -11.25 -3.15
CA GLY A 136 -14.23 -12.26 -2.11
C GLY A 136 -14.39 -11.71 -0.69
N ASN A 137 -14.59 -12.63 0.25
CA ASN A 137 -14.64 -12.34 1.68
C ASN A 137 -13.21 -12.24 2.29
N SER A 138 -13.15 -11.98 3.60
CA SER A 138 -11.91 -11.89 4.38
C SER A 138 -10.93 -13.05 4.11
N ASN A 139 -11.39 -14.31 4.21
CA ASN A 139 -10.53 -15.48 4.04
C ASN A 139 -10.03 -15.63 2.60
N GLU A 140 -10.89 -15.39 1.61
CA GLU A 140 -10.53 -15.44 0.19
C GLU A 140 -9.54 -14.35 -0.18
N ALA A 141 -9.72 -13.13 0.35
CA ALA A 141 -8.81 -12.01 0.15
C ALA A 141 -7.40 -12.31 0.68
N VAL A 142 -7.29 -12.87 1.89
CA VAL A 142 -5.98 -13.26 2.46
C VAL A 142 -5.35 -14.40 1.66
N LYS A 143 -6.14 -15.39 1.20
CA LYS A 143 -5.61 -16.52 0.40
C LYS A 143 -5.08 -16.11 -0.96
N ILE A 144 -5.67 -15.11 -1.60
CA ILE A 144 -5.23 -14.62 -2.92
C ILE A 144 -4.05 -13.66 -2.84
N PHE A 145 -3.77 -13.07 -1.67
CA PHE A 145 -2.76 -12.03 -1.47
C PHE A 145 -1.35 -12.43 -1.96
N PRO A 146 -0.85 -13.67 -1.72
CA PRO A 146 0.44 -14.11 -2.24
C PRO A 146 0.57 -14.08 -3.76
N ASN A 147 -0.54 -14.05 -4.49
CA ASN A 147 -0.58 -13.98 -5.96
C ASN A 147 -0.51 -12.53 -6.49
N HIS A 148 -0.36 -11.54 -5.59
CA HIS A 148 -0.29 -10.12 -5.94
C HIS A 148 -1.51 -9.57 -6.71
N VAL A 149 -2.68 -10.18 -6.52
CA VAL A 149 -3.94 -9.66 -7.07
C VAL A 149 -4.36 -8.42 -6.31
N LEU A 150 -4.26 -8.44 -4.97
CA LEU A 150 -4.52 -7.30 -4.10
C LEU A 150 -3.22 -6.59 -3.73
N SER A 151 -3.29 -5.28 -3.49
CA SER A 151 -2.17 -4.43 -3.09
C SER A 151 -2.19 -4.12 -1.59
N VAL A 152 -1.02 -3.95 -0.98
CA VAL A 152 -0.90 -3.37 0.37
C VAL A 152 -1.16 -1.87 0.38
N ASN A 153 -1.02 -1.18 -0.76
CA ASN A 153 -1.11 0.28 -0.85
C ASN A 153 -2.47 0.79 -0.38
N PRO A 154 -2.54 1.74 0.54
CA PRO A 154 -3.79 2.32 1.00
C PRO A 154 -4.46 3.19 -0.06
N VAL A 155 -3.67 3.80 -0.95
CA VAL A 155 -4.09 4.88 -1.86
C VAL A 155 -4.94 4.43 -3.06
N THR A 156 -4.97 3.14 -3.38
CA THR A 156 -5.74 2.61 -4.52
C THR A 156 -7.13 2.11 -4.12
N LYS A 157 -7.60 2.47 -2.93
CA LYS A 157 -8.80 1.87 -2.33
C LYS A 157 -9.79 2.93 -1.82
N LEU A 158 -11.06 2.53 -1.85
CA LEU A 158 -12.15 3.14 -1.11
C LEU A 158 -12.56 2.16 -0.01
N TYR A 159 -12.60 2.64 1.23
CA TYR A 159 -12.90 1.85 2.41
C TYR A 159 -14.20 2.31 3.06
N ARG A 160 -14.96 1.39 3.67
CA ARG A 160 -15.88 1.80 4.74
C ARG A 160 -15.07 2.30 5.92
N ARG A 161 -15.51 3.38 6.55
CA ARG A 161 -14.86 4.00 7.71
C ARG A 161 -14.52 3.00 8.79
N GLU A 162 -15.48 2.14 9.17
CA GLU A 162 -15.34 1.15 10.22
C GLU A 162 -14.15 0.20 10.02
N ILE A 163 -13.78 -0.07 8.77
CA ILE A 163 -12.62 -0.92 8.44
C ILE A 163 -11.31 -0.21 8.76
N VAL A 164 -11.19 1.07 8.42
CA VAL A 164 -9.99 1.87 8.74
C VAL A 164 -9.87 2.09 10.25
N GLU A 165 -10.99 2.35 10.93
CA GLU A 165 -11.03 2.53 12.38
C GLU A 165 -10.75 1.23 13.16
N SER A 166 -11.05 0.05 12.57
CA SER A 166 -10.77 -1.25 13.20
C SER A 166 -9.28 -1.55 13.35
N LEU A 167 -8.43 -0.94 12.52
CA LEU A 167 -6.98 -1.15 12.53
C LEU A 167 -6.24 0.15 12.18
N PRO A 168 -5.99 1.03 13.17
CA PRO A 168 -5.22 2.25 12.95
C PRO A 168 -3.80 1.98 12.45
N TYR A 169 -3.25 2.94 11.69
CA TYR A 169 -1.88 2.87 11.20
C TYR A 169 -0.89 2.87 12.37
N PRO A 170 0.10 1.94 12.40
CA PRO A 170 1.06 1.85 13.49
C PRO A 170 2.00 3.05 13.50
N GLU A 171 2.06 3.73 14.64
CA GLU A 171 2.89 4.92 14.81
C GLU A 171 4.37 4.58 14.92
N GLY A 172 5.21 5.45 14.39
CA GLY A 172 6.67 5.34 14.50
C GLY A 172 7.30 4.22 13.68
N LEU A 173 6.54 3.44 12.90
CA LEU A 173 7.05 2.39 12.01
C LEU A 173 6.95 2.83 10.55
N ILE A 174 7.90 2.39 9.71
CA ILE A 174 7.78 2.41 8.26
C ILE A 174 7.29 1.03 7.79
N PHE A 175 6.76 0.93 6.55
CA PHE A 175 6.06 -0.25 5.99
C PHE A 175 4.72 -0.55 6.69
N GLU A 176 4.09 0.48 7.23
CA GLU A 176 2.76 0.45 7.82
C GLU A 176 1.70 -0.06 6.85
N ASP A 177 1.91 0.14 5.55
CA ASP A 177 1.06 -0.32 4.46
C ASP A 177 0.94 -1.85 4.44
N ILE A 178 2.01 -2.58 4.73
CA ILE A 178 1.99 -4.05 4.83
C ILE A 178 1.06 -4.49 5.96
N TYR A 179 1.17 -3.86 7.14
CA TYR A 179 0.34 -4.20 8.30
C TYR A 179 -1.13 -3.88 8.05
N CYS A 180 -1.43 -2.65 7.62
CA CYS A 180 -2.79 -2.20 7.40
C CYS A 180 -3.42 -2.87 6.18
N GLY A 181 -2.69 -2.99 5.06
CA GLY A 181 -3.20 -3.54 3.81
C GLY A 181 -3.67 -5.00 3.91
N ILE A 182 -2.98 -5.84 4.71
CA ILE A 182 -3.39 -7.21 4.97
C ILE A 182 -4.24 -7.30 6.24
N GLY A 183 -3.87 -6.53 7.28
CA GLY A 183 -4.53 -6.60 8.59
C GLY A 183 -6.00 -6.20 8.54
N MET A 184 -6.35 -5.17 7.78
CA MET A 184 -7.74 -4.73 7.59
C MET A 184 -8.60 -5.80 6.92
N LEU A 185 -8.03 -6.70 6.09
CA LEU A 185 -8.77 -7.82 5.50
C LEU A 185 -9.35 -8.78 6.55
N LYS A 186 -8.83 -8.78 7.78
CA LYS A 186 -9.39 -9.58 8.88
C LYS A 186 -10.83 -9.17 9.23
N TYR A 187 -11.17 -7.91 9.04
CA TYR A 187 -12.39 -7.28 9.53
C TYR A 187 -13.46 -7.09 8.45
N ILE A 188 -13.14 -7.34 7.18
CA ILE A 188 -14.08 -7.13 6.07
C ILE A 188 -15.09 -8.26 5.91
N ARG A 189 -16.26 -7.91 5.41
CA ARG A 189 -17.26 -8.84 4.84
C ARG A 189 -16.88 -9.19 3.41
N LYS A 190 -16.62 -8.17 2.58
CA LYS A 190 -16.32 -8.33 1.15
C LYS A 190 -15.38 -7.26 0.65
N ILE A 191 -14.47 -7.65 -0.27
CA ILE A 191 -13.65 -6.75 -1.09
C ILE A 191 -13.88 -7.01 -2.56
N ILE A 192 -13.89 -5.97 -3.37
CA ILE A 192 -13.92 -6.02 -4.85
C ILE A 192 -12.66 -5.35 -5.39
N LYS A 193 -11.95 -6.02 -6.29
CA LYS A 193 -10.87 -5.46 -7.11
C LYS A 193 -11.37 -5.26 -8.53
N ILE A 194 -11.25 -4.03 -9.05
CA ILE A 194 -11.68 -3.66 -10.41
C ILE A 194 -10.50 -3.42 -11.35
N ASP A 195 -10.68 -3.72 -12.63
CA ASP A 195 -9.72 -3.40 -13.69
C ASP A 195 -9.92 -1.94 -14.16
N TYR A 196 -9.48 -1.02 -13.31
CA TYR A 196 -9.53 0.40 -13.59
C TYR A 196 -8.25 1.08 -13.12
N ILE A 197 -7.53 1.75 -14.02
CA ILE A 197 -6.32 2.52 -13.71
C ILE A 197 -6.76 3.97 -13.47
N GLY A 198 -7.08 4.28 -12.21
CA GLY A 198 -7.53 5.62 -11.81
C GLY A 198 -6.52 6.40 -10.98
N TYR A 199 -5.36 5.80 -10.69
CA TYR A 199 -4.35 6.35 -9.80
C TYR A 199 -2.99 6.38 -10.48
N TYR A 200 -2.33 7.55 -10.53
CA TYR A 200 -0.95 7.73 -10.97
C TYR A 200 -0.05 7.82 -9.76
N TYR A 201 0.75 6.78 -9.55
CA TYR A 201 1.78 6.73 -8.51
C TYR A 201 3.06 7.34 -9.06
N ARG A 202 3.36 8.56 -8.62
CA ARG A 202 4.55 9.30 -9.07
C ARG A 202 5.81 8.70 -8.47
N GLN A 203 6.85 8.57 -9.28
CA GLN A 203 8.17 8.16 -8.82
C GLN A 203 9.15 9.31 -8.96
N HIS A 204 9.80 9.68 -7.87
CA HIS A 204 10.83 10.71 -7.84
C HIS A 204 11.94 10.34 -6.85
N GLN A 205 13.09 11.02 -6.94
CA GLN A 205 14.30 10.69 -6.17
C GLN A 205 14.12 10.80 -4.65
N ALA A 206 13.26 11.70 -4.18
CA ALA A 206 12.96 11.88 -2.75
C ALA A 206 12.04 10.80 -2.15
N SER A 207 11.48 9.89 -2.97
CA SER A 207 10.60 8.82 -2.48
C SER A 207 11.33 7.91 -1.48
N THR A 208 10.64 7.54 -0.41
CA THR A 208 11.17 6.72 0.70
C THR A 208 11.81 5.40 0.22
N MET A 209 11.31 4.83 -0.88
CA MET A 209 11.82 3.58 -1.45
C MET A 209 13.23 3.69 -2.04
N HIS A 210 13.68 4.89 -2.45
CA HIS A 210 14.99 5.13 -3.06
C HIS A 210 16.08 5.50 -2.05
N GLN A 211 15.74 5.66 -0.77
CA GLN A 211 16.72 5.99 0.27
C GLN A 211 17.67 4.82 0.55
N ASP A 212 18.92 5.15 0.93
CA ASP A 212 19.93 4.18 1.34
C ASP A 212 19.48 3.36 2.56
N PHE A 213 20.17 2.23 2.81
CA PHE A 213 19.88 1.40 3.96
C PHE A 213 20.03 2.19 5.27
N SER A 214 19.02 2.10 6.11
CA SER A 214 19.04 2.52 7.51
C SER A 214 18.46 1.42 8.41
N THR A 215 18.79 1.44 9.70
CA THR A 215 18.21 0.48 10.67
C THR A 215 16.68 0.57 10.74
N LYS A 216 16.10 1.71 10.35
CA LYS A 216 14.66 1.92 10.23
C LYS A 216 14.00 0.94 9.25
N LYS A 217 14.72 0.49 8.22
CA LYS A 217 14.21 -0.53 7.29
C LYS A 217 14.00 -1.91 7.92
N LEU A 218 14.54 -2.16 9.12
CA LEU A 218 14.25 -3.37 9.91
C LEU A 218 12.82 -3.37 10.49
N ASP A 219 12.13 -2.22 10.50
CA ASP A 219 10.72 -2.11 10.91
C ASP A 219 9.82 -3.06 10.10
N VAL A 220 10.22 -3.44 8.87
CA VAL A 220 9.49 -4.43 8.07
C VAL A 220 9.25 -5.73 8.85
N PHE A 221 10.22 -6.18 9.65
CA PHE A 221 10.07 -7.41 10.44
C PHE A 221 9.16 -7.20 11.65
N THR A 222 9.25 -6.05 12.30
CA THR A 222 8.31 -5.67 13.38
C THR A 222 6.87 -5.64 12.87
N VAL A 223 6.66 -5.06 11.70
CA VAL A 223 5.35 -5.00 11.02
C VAL A 223 4.85 -6.40 10.65
N CYS A 224 5.75 -7.24 10.10
CA CYS A 224 5.43 -8.62 9.74
C CYS A 224 5.06 -9.47 10.97
N ASP A 225 5.80 -9.35 12.07
CA ASP A 225 5.52 -10.08 13.31
C ASP A 225 4.16 -9.67 13.90
N LYS A 226 3.86 -8.37 13.93
CA LYS A 226 2.54 -7.86 14.33
C LYS A 226 1.41 -8.43 13.46
N LEU A 227 1.64 -8.61 12.17
CA LEU A 227 0.65 -9.21 11.28
C LEU A 227 0.42 -10.69 11.58
N VAL A 228 1.49 -11.45 11.87
CA VAL A 228 1.37 -12.85 12.30
C VAL A 228 0.61 -12.95 13.63
N GLU A 229 0.91 -12.08 14.59
CA GLU A 229 0.20 -12.00 15.87
C GLU A 229 -1.29 -11.67 15.67
N LEU A 230 -1.60 -10.70 14.80
CA LEU A 230 -2.98 -10.30 14.48
C LEU A 230 -3.82 -11.47 13.97
N TYR A 231 -3.23 -12.39 13.20
CA TYR A 231 -3.90 -13.57 12.64
C TYR A 231 -3.69 -14.86 13.44
N SER A 232 -3.19 -14.78 14.68
CA SER A 232 -2.93 -15.96 15.53
C SER A 232 -4.20 -16.78 15.87
N ASP A 233 -5.36 -16.15 15.85
CA ASP A 233 -6.69 -16.78 16.01
C ASP A 233 -7.26 -17.39 14.71
N ARG A 234 -6.60 -17.22 13.57
CA ARG A 234 -6.96 -17.78 12.26
C ARG A 234 -5.78 -18.56 11.67
N GLU A 235 -5.37 -19.63 12.35
CA GLU A 235 -4.16 -20.39 12.01
C GLU A 235 -4.16 -20.92 10.57
N GLU A 236 -5.33 -21.19 9.98
CA GLU A 236 -5.50 -21.67 8.62
C GLU A 236 -5.06 -20.63 7.56
N LEU A 237 -4.99 -19.34 7.93
CA LEU A 237 -4.56 -18.24 7.06
C LEU A 237 -3.07 -17.92 7.17
N LEU A 238 -2.42 -18.31 8.28
CA LEU A 238 -1.00 -18.03 8.51
C LEU A 238 -0.06 -18.54 7.39
N PRO A 239 -0.31 -19.69 6.73
CA PRO A 239 0.52 -20.11 5.61
C PRO A 239 0.51 -19.15 4.43
N TYR A 240 -0.62 -18.53 4.13
CA TYR A 240 -0.76 -17.54 3.04
C TYR A 240 -0.06 -16.24 3.40
N ILE A 241 -0.24 -15.77 4.63
CA ILE A 241 0.49 -14.63 5.19
C ILE A 241 1.99 -14.91 5.14
N GLY A 242 2.45 -16.06 5.66
CA GLY A 242 3.85 -16.47 5.62
C GLY A 242 4.45 -16.46 4.21
N SER A 243 3.70 -16.92 3.19
CA SER A 243 4.14 -16.87 1.79
C SER A 243 4.38 -15.44 1.30
N PHE A 244 3.49 -14.51 1.62
CA PHE A 244 3.67 -13.10 1.30
C PHE A 244 4.86 -12.48 2.04
N LEU A 245 5.00 -12.76 3.35
CA LEU A 245 6.09 -12.25 4.18
C LEU A 245 7.46 -12.76 3.73
N VAL A 246 7.56 -14.02 3.28
CA VAL A 246 8.79 -14.56 2.66
C VAL A 246 9.20 -13.72 1.45
N HIS A 247 8.24 -13.38 0.58
CA HIS A 247 8.51 -12.54 -0.58
C HIS A 247 9.02 -11.15 -0.16
N LYS A 248 8.33 -10.48 0.76
CA LYS A 248 8.72 -9.15 1.28
C LYS A 248 10.09 -9.18 1.97
N ALA A 249 10.32 -10.10 2.89
CA ALA A 249 11.59 -10.25 3.59
C ALA A 249 12.76 -10.48 2.60
N THR A 250 12.54 -11.28 1.56
CA THR A 250 13.59 -11.56 0.55
C THR A 250 13.88 -10.33 -0.32
N MET A 251 12.86 -9.56 -0.71
CA MET A 251 13.06 -8.30 -1.45
C MET A 251 13.92 -7.31 -0.66
N HIS A 252 13.61 -7.12 0.63
CA HIS A 252 14.39 -6.23 1.50
C HIS A 252 15.80 -6.75 1.74
N TYR A 253 15.97 -8.07 1.93
CA TYR A 253 17.30 -8.68 2.04
C TYR A 253 18.20 -8.32 0.86
N GLN A 254 17.69 -8.37 -0.35
CA GLN A 254 18.47 -8.11 -1.57
C GLN A 254 18.74 -6.63 -1.82
N GLY A 255 17.73 -5.78 -1.58
CA GLY A 255 17.86 -4.33 -1.78
C GLY A 255 18.79 -3.68 -0.77
N ASP A 256 18.77 -4.14 0.48
CA ASP A 256 19.37 -3.43 1.60
C ASP A 256 20.63 -4.09 2.16
N ILE A 257 20.90 -5.39 1.87
CA ILE A 257 22.03 -6.11 2.47
C ILE A 257 23.09 -6.45 1.43
N LYS A 258 24.15 -5.65 1.43
CA LYS A 258 25.42 -5.97 0.76
C LYS A 258 26.19 -7.03 1.57
N LYS A 259 27.10 -7.81 0.93
CA LYS A 259 27.98 -8.77 1.61
C LYS A 259 28.65 -8.11 2.83
N GLY A 260 28.55 -8.77 3.99
CA GLY A 260 29.16 -8.28 5.24
C GLY A 260 28.25 -7.43 6.14
N ASN A 261 26.98 -7.25 5.79
CA ASN A 261 26.04 -6.53 6.65
C ASN A 261 25.83 -7.28 7.99
N PRO A 262 25.91 -6.59 9.14
CA PRO A 262 25.75 -7.20 10.46
C PRO A 262 24.37 -7.81 10.70
N TYR A 263 23.36 -7.40 9.93
CA TYR A 263 21.97 -7.88 10.07
C TYR A 263 21.65 -9.14 9.24
N ALA A 264 22.57 -9.66 8.44
CA ALA A 264 22.31 -10.82 7.58
C ALA A 264 21.81 -12.05 8.36
N THR A 265 22.35 -12.30 9.55
CA THR A 265 21.92 -13.41 10.42
C THR A 265 20.48 -13.19 10.90
N PHE A 266 20.13 -12.00 11.34
CA PHE A 266 18.78 -11.64 11.76
C PHE A 266 17.76 -11.81 10.62
N TYR A 267 18.06 -11.33 9.41
CA TYR A 267 17.21 -11.53 8.25
C TYR A 267 16.99 -13.02 7.93
N ASN A 268 18.04 -13.83 7.96
CA ASN A 268 17.93 -15.26 7.69
C ASN A 268 17.08 -15.96 8.75
N GLN A 269 17.18 -15.57 10.01
CA GLN A 269 16.34 -16.10 11.09
C GLN A 269 14.87 -15.78 10.83
N LYS A 270 14.53 -14.50 10.57
CA LYS A 270 13.17 -14.07 10.29
C LYS A 270 12.58 -14.75 9.05
N LEU A 271 13.37 -14.85 7.99
CA LEU A 271 12.97 -15.56 6.79
C LEU A 271 12.63 -17.03 7.06
N ALA A 272 13.44 -17.72 7.90
CA ALA A 272 13.17 -19.10 8.31
C ALA A 272 11.86 -19.21 9.10
N GLU A 273 11.56 -18.26 9.99
CA GLU A 273 10.29 -18.21 10.74
C GLU A 273 9.09 -18.15 9.78
N TYR A 274 9.10 -17.24 8.79
CA TYR A 274 8.01 -17.09 7.82
C TYR A 274 7.89 -18.30 6.87
N VAL A 275 9.02 -18.88 6.46
CA VAL A 275 9.05 -20.15 5.70
C VAL A 275 8.36 -21.26 6.48
N ASN A 276 8.59 -21.37 7.79
CA ASN A 276 7.94 -22.39 8.62
C ASN A 276 6.42 -22.22 8.70
N LEU A 277 5.91 -20.98 8.70
CA LEU A 277 4.46 -20.72 8.57
C LEU A 277 3.90 -21.31 7.26
N THR A 278 4.60 -21.08 6.15
CA THR A 278 4.18 -21.54 4.81
C THR A 278 4.13 -23.07 4.72
N LYS A 279 5.05 -23.80 5.39
CA LYS A 279 5.11 -25.27 5.37
C LYS A 279 3.88 -25.95 5.94
N LYS A 280 3.08 -25.27 6.75
CA LYS A 280 1.82 -25.80 7.28
C LYS A 280 0.76 -26.06 6.20
N ASN A 281 0.92 -25.52 4.98
CA ASN A 281 0.04 -25.76 3.83
C ASN A 281 0.79 -26.49 2.70
N PRO A 282 0.48 -27.79 2.42
CA PRO A 282 1.17 -28.58 1.41
C PRO A 282 1.04 -28.03 -0.03
N GLU A 283 -0.06 -27.36 -0.34
CA GLU A 283 -0.32 -26.79 -1.66
C GLU A 283 0.58 -25.55 -1.89
N LEU A 284 0.64 -24.65 -0.94
CA LEU A 284 1.57 -23.51 -0.95
C LEU A 284 3.02 -23.99 -0.94
N ALA A 285 3.34 -25.02 -0.16
CA ALA A 285 4.66 -25.62 -0.13
C ALA A 285 5.07 -26.24 -1.47
N ARG A 286 4.12 -26.73 -2.29
CA ARG A 286 4.40 -27.23 -3.68
C ARG A 286 4.62 -26.09 -4.65
N ASN A 287 3.85 -25.03 -4.56
CA ASN A 287 3.97 -23.84 -5.43
C ASN A 287 5.21 -23.02 -5.09
N THR A 288 5.70 -23.11 -3.87
CA THR A 288 6.94 -22.49 -3.40
C THR A 288 8.13 -23.45 -3.53
N ARG A 289 8.35 -24.05 -4.73
CA ARG A 289 9.59 -24.81 -5.03
C ARG A 289 10.86 -24.06 -4.61
N PHE A 290 10.80 -22.74 -4.63
CA PHE A 290 11.84 -21.83 -4.18
C PHE A 290 12.06 -21.84 -2.65
N ILE A 291 11.00 -22.05 -1.83
CA ILE A 291 11.13 -22.19 -0.37
C ILE A 291 11.92 -23.45 -0.01
N LYS A 292 11.74 -24.56 -0.76
CA LYS A 292 12.54 -25.78 -0.57
C LYS A 292 14.04 -25.56 -0.86
N LEU A 293 14.33 -24.73 -1.85
CA LEU A 293 15.72 -24.36 -2.17
C LEU A 293 16.34 -23.47 -1.10
N TYR A 294 15.54 -22.66 -0.41
CA TYR A 294 15.99 -21.91 0.76
C TYR A 294 16.42 -22.84 1.90
N ASP A 295 15.65 -23.89 2.20
CA ASP A 295 16.00 -24.89 3.23
C ASP A 295 17.34 -25.60 2.93
N ILE A 296 17.64 -25.83 1.65
CA ILE A 296 18.88 -26.52 1.24
C ILE A 296 20.09 -25.58 1.31
N CYS A 297 19.95 -24.36 0.85
CA CYS A 297 21.04 -23.38 0.84
C CYS A 297 20.52 -21.93 0.86
N PRO A 298 20.28 -21.33 2.05
CA PRO A 298 19.74 -19.96 2.17
C PRO A 298 20.59 -18.92 1.44
N LYS A 299 21.93 -19.03 1.50
CA LYS A 299 22.83 -18.09 0.80
C LYS A 299 22.67 -18.15 -0.71
N TYR A 300 22.58 -19.35 -1.28
CA TYR A 300 22.44 -19.54 -2.73
C TYR A 300 21.04 -19.09 -3.21
N TYR A 301 20.02 -19.40 -2.43
CA TYR A 301 18.66 -18.91 -2.70
C TYR A 301 18.62 -17.38 -2.80
N ASN A 302 19.12 -16.68 -1.80
CA ASN A 302 19.09 -15.23 -1.73
C ASN A 302 19.97 -14.55 -2.79
N SER A 303 21.13 -15.13 -3.13
CA SER A 303 22.10 -14.50 -4.03
C SER A 303 21.93 -14.85 -5.50
N VAL A 304 21.27 -15.95 -5.84
CA VAL A 304 21.18 -16.44 -7.22
C VAL A 304 19.72 -16.73 -7.64
N ILE A 305 19.01 -17.53 -6.86
CA ILE A 305 17.71 -18.04 -7.28
C ILE A 305 16.64 -16.97 -7.26
N PHE A 306 16.54 -16.21 -6.19
CA PHE A 306 15.51 -15.18 -6.06
C PHE A 306 15.69 -14.02 -7.07
N PRO A 307 16.90 -13.50 -7.36
CA PRO A 307 17.09 -12.52 -8.42
C PRO A 307 16.57 -13.01 -9.78
N ILE A 308 16.87 -14.28 -10.13
CA ILE A 308 16.38 -14.89 -11.38
C ILE A 308 14.83 -14.99 -11.34
N TYR A 309 14.28 -15.47 -10.23
CA TYR A 309 12.83 -15.56 -10.07
C TYR A 309 12.16 -14.19 -10.17
N HIS A 310 12.70 -13.18 -9.48
CA HIS A 310 12.16 -11.82 -9.50
C HIS A 310 12.23 -11.20 -10.90
N PHE A 311 13.32 -11.43 -11.64
CA PHE A 311 13.47 -11.00 -13.03
C PHE A 311 12.42 -11.67 -13.94
N LEU A 312 12.26 -12.99 -13.84
CA LEU A 312 11.24 -13.74 -14.60
C LEU A 312 9.82 -13.32 -14.21
N TRP A 313 9.59 -13.02 -12.94
CA TRP A 313 8.31 -12.51 -12.44
C TRP A 313 8.01 -11.13 -13.04
N LYS A 314 8.99 -10.21 -13.06
CA LYS A 314 8.86 -8.89 -13.71
C LYS A 314 8.50 -9.05 -15.19
N LEU A 315 9.18 -9.94 -15.92
CA LEU A 315 8.89 -10.20 -17.32
C LEU A 315 7.47 -10.74 -17.53
N LYS A 316 7.04 -11.69 -16.69
CA LYS A 316 5.71 -12.30 -16.78
C LYS A 316 4.58 -11.30 -16.50
N ASN A 317 4.79 -10.38 -15.56
CA ASN A 317 3.78 -9.41 -15.15
C ASN A 317 3.90 -8.05 -15.86
N GLY A 318 4.76 -7.95 -16.88
CA GLY A 318 4.88 -6.73 -17.69
C GLY A 318 5.43 -5.51 -16.94
N VAL A 319 6.11 -5.71 -15.80
CA VAL A 319 6.73 -4.63 -15.03
C VAL A 319 7.92 -4.10 -15.81
N LYS A 320 7.72 -2.99 -16.51
CA LYS A 320 8.79 -2.26 -17.21
C LYS A 320 9.68 -1.54 -16.20
N GLU A 321 10.95 -1.30 -16.57
CA GLU A 321 11.80 -0.37 -15.83
C GLU A 321 11.12 1.00 -15.81
N VAL A 322 11.07 1.60 -14.64
CA VAL A 322 10.36 2.84 -14.40
C VAL A 322 11.26 4.01 -14.74
N GLU A 323 10.77 4.94 -15.57
CA GLU A 323 11.37 6.25 -15.71
C GLU A 323 11.11 7.05 -14.44
N VAL A 324 12.18 7.42 -13.72
CA VAL A 324 12.10 8.30 -12.55
C VAL A 324 12.03 9.73 -13.04
N GLU A 325 11.02 10.49 -12.63
CA GLU A 325 10.94 11.94 -12.91
C GLU A 325 12.06 12.65 -12.14
N GLU A 326 12.87 13.50 -12.85
CA GLU A 326 13.95 14.31 -12.26
C GLU A 326 13.44 15.50 -11.43
#